data_f20973f276cbfb9e06775a55042d9c3c
#
_entry.id   f20973f276cbfb9e06775a55042d9c3c
#
_cell.length_a   1.000
_cell.length_b   1.000
_cell.length_c   1.000
_cell.angle_alpha   90.00
_cell.angle_beta   90.00
_cell.angle_gamma   90.00
#
_symmetry.space_group_name_H-M   'P 1'
#
loop_
_entity.id
_entity.type
_entity.pdbx_description
1 polymer ?
#
loop_
_entity_poly.entity_id
_entity_poly.type
_entity_poly.pdbx_seq_one_letter_code
_entity_poly.pdbx_strand_id
1 'polypeptide(L)'
;AAEILGLSDDVLEVPHLNSSSLSEINYRLAWARTLLKRSGAIANSARAVWAISPSFSDVAEVDGAAINKAYHKLNAPKKDIPADADPEDMPEEVRPWRKKLYEVLIHMDPYAFERLTQRVLRECGFTQVEVTKKSGDGGIDGTGKLRINGIFSFNIAFQCKRYQGIVGSGDIRDFRGSLTTNIEKGVFITTGSFSKAAVEEAAAPGKQQIDLIDGEEFITKLAEFGIGVKEVK
;
A
#
# COMPACT_ATOMS: atom_id res chain seq x y z
N ALA A 1 16.07 2.90 -1.13
CA ALA A 1 16.78 2.28 -0.01
C ALA A 1 17.22 0.85 -0.35
N ALA A 2 16.33 -0.02 -0.79
CA ALA A 2 16.63 -1.42 -1.14
C ALA A 2 17.75 -1.52 -2.21
N GLU A 3 17.64 -0.75 -3.26
CA GLU A 3 18.64 -0.66 -4.34
C GLU A 3 20.01 -0.14 -3.85
N ILE A 4 20.00 0.92 -3.01
CA ILE A 4 21.22 1.49 -2.42
C ILE A 4 21.91 0.50 -1.49
N LEU A 5 21.12 -0.31 -0.76
CA LEU A 5 21.63 -1.32 0.16
C LEU A 5 21.95 -2.66 -0.51
N GLY A 6 21.68 -2.81 -1.81
CA GLY A 6 21.91 -4.03 -2.56
C GLY A 6 21.14 -5.24 -2.04
N LEU A 7 19.93 -5.01 -1.50
CA LEU A 7 19.11 -6.07 -0.93
C LEU A 7 18.49 -6.94 -2.03
N SER A 8 18.56 -8.26 -1.86
CA SER A 8 17.92 -9.20 -2.77
C SER A 8 16.40 -9.22 -2.58
N ASP A 9 15.68 -9.66 -3.60
CA ASP A 9 14.21 -9.75 -3.57
C ASP A 9 13.73 -10.66 -2.43
N ASP A 10 14.44 -11.76 -2.13
CA ASP A 10 14.12 -12.65 -1.01
C ASP A 10 14.10 -11.92 0.34
N VAL A 11 14.99 -10.94 0.54
CA VAL A 11 15.02 -10.12 1.76
C VAL A 11 13.88 -9.11 1.80
N LEU A 12 13.51 -8.58 0.63
CA LEU A 12 12.41 -7.60 0.53
C LEU A 12 11.04 -8.23 0.78
N GLU A 13 10.90 -9.52 0.49
CA GLU A 13 9.65 -10.27 0.63
C GLU A 13 9.45 -10.90 2.01
N VAL A 14 10.45 -10.86 2.92
CA VAL A 14 10.29 -11.39 4.28
C VAL A 14 9.16 -10.68 5.03
N PRO A 15 8.09 -11.38 5.42
CA PRO A 15 6.97 -10.75 6.10
C PRO A 15 7.32 -10.41 7.55
N HIS A 16 6.89 -9.24 8.01
CA HIS A 16 7.03 -8.86 9.42
C HIS A 16 5.99 -9.58 10.29
N LEU A 17 6.43 -10.35 11.29
CA LEU A 17 5.56 -11.07 12.24
C LEU A 17 4.41 -11.87 11.57
N ASN A 18 4.71 -12.55 10.48
CA ASN A 18 3.73 -13.27 9.66
C ASN A 18 2.64 -12.36 9.03
N SER A 19 2.88 -11.07 8.91
CA SER A 19 2.02 -10.14 8.17
C SER A 19 2.22 -10.34 6.68
N SER A 20 1.14 -10.56 5.93
CA SER A 20 1.21 -10.61 4.47
C SER A 20 1.18 -9.21 3.81
N SER A 21 0.90 -8.17 4.58
CA SER A 21 0.77 -6.80 4.09
C SER A 21 1.98 -5.91 4.38
N LEU A 22 2.84 -6.30 5.33
CA LEU A 22 4.00 -5.50 5.73
C LEU A 22 5.25 -6.39 5.75
N SER A 23 6.23 -6.06 4.92
CA SER A 23 7.53 -6.74 4.97
C SER A 23 8.40 -6.22 6.11
N GLU A 24 9.33 -7.08 6.59
CA GLU A 24 10.28 -6.74 7.64
C GLU A 24 11.11 -5.49 7.29
N ILE A 25 11.50 -5.34 6.03
CA ILE A 25 12.27 -4.19 5.59
C ILE A 25 11.44 -2.90 5.63
N ASN A 26 10.17 -2.97 5.22
CA ASN A 26 9.27 -1.81 5.26
C ASN A 26 8.99 -1.39 6.70
N TYR A 27 8.79 -2.35 7.60
CA TYR A 27 8.66 -2.09 9.04
C TYR A 27 9.89 -1.35 9.59
N ARG A 28 11.11 -1.84 9.29
CA ARG A 28 12.37 -1.22 9.74
C ARG A 28 12.58 0.17 9.14
N LEU A 29 12.26 0.35 7.87
CA LEU A 29 12.35 1.65 7.20
C LEU A 29 11.36 2.67 7.76
N ALA A 30 10.14 2.24 8.10
CA ALA A 30 9.15 3.10 8.73
C ALA A 30 9.64 3.62 10.09
N TRP A 31 10.20 2.75 10.94
CA TRP A 31 10.81 3.14 12.19
C TRP A 31 12.04 4.02 12.01
N ALA A 32 12.92 3.71 11.07
CA ALA A 32 14.09 4.54 10.76
C ALA A 32 13.68 5.97 10.40
N ARG A 33 12.66 6.15 9.54
CA ARG A 33 12.11 7.46 9.20
C ARG A 33 11.57 8.20 10.43
N THR A 34 10.86 7.50 11.29
CA THR A 34 10.32 8.08 12.53
C THR A 34 11.43 8.57 13.46
N LEU A 35 12.49 7.78 13.65
CA LEU A 35 13.65 8.15 14.45
C LEU A 35 14.41 9.35 13.86
N LEU A 36 14.62 9.35 12.56
CA LEU A 36 15.28 10.47 11.84
C LEU A 36 14.44 11.75 11.89
N LYS A 37 13.13 11.65 11.81
CA LYS A 37 12.23 12.80 11.99
C LYS A 37 12.33 13.37 13.40
N ARG A 38 12.31 12.53 14.43
CA ARG A 38 12.43 12.94 15.83
C ARG A 38 13.79 13.54 16.17
N SER A 39 14.86 13.06 15.54
CA SER A 39 16.19 13.67 15.68
C SER A 39 16.32 15.01 14.93
N GLY A 40 15.32 15.38 14.14
CA GLY A 40 15.35 16.57 13.30
C GLY A 40 16.19 16.44 12.03
N ALA A 41 16.66 15.22 11.72
CA ALA A 41 17.48 14.98 10.52
C ALA A 41 16.66 15.06 9.23
N ILE A 42 15.40 14.62 9.27
CA ILE A 42 14.48 14.72 8.13
C ILE A 42 13.18 15.39 8.56
N ALA A 43 12.52 16.04 7.61
CA ALA A 43 11.20 16.62 7.76
C ALA A 43 10.26 16.08 6.67
N ASN A 44 8.98 15.96 7.02
CA ASN A 44 7.96 15.61 6.04
C ASN A 44 7.41 16.92 5.45
N SER A 45 7.69 17.17 4.18
CA SER A 45 7.25 18.37 3.47
C SER A 45 5.87 18.25 2.83
N ALA A 46 5.47 17.00 2.53
CA ALA A 46 4.15 16.63 2.05
C ALA A 46 3.93 15.13 2.34
N ARG A 47 2.72 14.64 2.15
CA ARG A 47 2.43 13.20 2.36
C ARG A 47 3.40 12.33 1.56
N ALA A 48 4.04 11.39 2.23
CA ALA A 48 5.08 10.50 1.70
C ALA A 48 6.33 11.19 1.10
N VAL A 49 6.47 12.52 1.25
CA VAL A 49 7.63 13.28 0.76
C VAL A 49 8.52 13.67 1.95
N TRP A 50 9.74 13.17 1.94
CA TRP A 50 10.73 13.39 2.99
C TRP A 50 11.89 14.21 2.46
N ALA A 51 12.30 15.20 3.20
CA ALA A 51 13.45 16.06 2.87
C ALA A 51 14.46 16.06 4.02
N ILE A 52 15.73 16.18 3.70
CA ILE A 52 16.78 16.41 4.69
C ILE A 52 16.57 17.82 5.27
N SER A 53 16.61 17.92 6.59
CA SER A 53 16.48 19.21 7.25
C SER A 53 17.68 20.11 6.97
N PRO A 54 17.54 21.43 6.85
CA PRO A 54 18.64 22.35 6.56
C PRO A 54 19.83 22.21 7.51
N SER A 55 19.59 21.89 8.77
CA SER A 55 20.62 21.66 9.79
C SER A 55 21.43 20.38 9.57
N PHE A 56 21.02 19.51 8.67
CA PHE A 56 21.68 18.26 8.33
C PHE A 56 22.12 18.19 6.87
N SER A 57 21.99 19.28 6.10
CA SER A 57 22.35 19.33 4.67
C SER A 57 23.82 18.97 4.40
N ASP A 58 24.71 19.34 5.32
CA ASP A 58 26.15 19.13 5.21
C ASP A 58 26.65 17.89 5.98
N VAL A 59 25.73 17.11 6.57
CA VAL A 59 26.05 15.90 7.33
C VAL A 59 26.03 14.71 6.37
N ALA A 60 27.21 14.15 6.12
CA ALA A 60 27.36 13.03 5.19
C ALA A 60 26.81 11.71 5.76
N GLU A 61 26.87 11.54 7.08
CA GLU A 61 26.42 10.33 7.77
C GLU A 61 25.83 10.67 9.14
N VAL A 62 24.74 10.03 9.48
CA VAL A 62 24.07 10.20 10.79
C VAL A 62 24.33 8.95 11.63
N ASP A 63 24.83 9.12 12.85
CA ASP A 63 25.01 8.03 13.79
C ASP A 63 23.66 7.45 14.26
N GLY A 64 23.22 6.42 13.53
CA GLY A 64 21.98 5.71 13.81
C GLY A 64 21.96 5.04 15.20
N ALA A 65 23.13 4.64 15.73
CA ALA A 65 23.24 4.05 17.06
C ALA A 65 23.03 5.10 18.15
N ALA A 66 23.57 6.31 17.97
CA ALA A 66 23.35 7.43 18.88
C ALA A 66 21.88 7.88 18.89
N ILE A 67 21.25 7.97 17.72
CA ILE A 67 19.81 8.30 17.58
C ILE A 67 18.95 7.24 18.28
N ASN A 68 19.22 5.97 18.03
CA ASN A 68 18.48 4.86 18.63
C ASN A 68 18.68 4.82 20.15
N LYS A 69 19.89 5.05 20.64
CA LYS A 69 20.20 5.15 22.07
C LYS A 69 19.50 6.34 22.73
N ALA A 70 19.45 7.49 22.06
CA ALA A 70 18.73 8.66 22.55
C ALA A 70 17.22 8.38 22.65
N TYR A 71 16.65 7.72 21.65
CA TYR A 71 15.25 7.28 21.66
C TYR A 71 14.94 6.32 22.81
N HIS A 72 15.78 5.28 22.99
CA HIS A 72 15.61 4.31 24.07
C HIS A 72 15.87 4.88 25.46
N LYS A 73 16.67 5.92 25.58
CA LYS A 73 16.88 6.63 26.85
C LYS A 73 15.64 7.44 27.27
N LEU A 74 14.87 7.91 26.29
CA LEU A 74 13.60 8.62 26.51
C LEU A 74 12.44 7.65 26.75
N ASN A 75 12.51 6.43 26.22
CA ASN A 75 11.47 5.41 26.31
C ASN A 75 12.14 4.08 26.69
N ALA A 76 12.28 3.78 27.99
CA ALA A 76 12.93 2.55 28.47
C ALA A 76 12.28 1.26 27.91
N PRO A 77 13.07 0.17 27.66
CA PRO A 77 12.78 -0.79 26.58
C PRO A 77 11.87 -1.94 26.99
N LYS A 78 11.00 -2.35 26.08
CA LYS A 78 10.66 -3.79 25.91
C LYS A 78 10.73 -4.12 24.41
N LYS A 79 11.22 -5.34 24.11
CA LYS A 79 11.27 -5.91 22.76
C LYS A 79 9.95 -5.66 22.04
N ASP A 80 10.04 -5.19 20.81
CA ASP A 80 8.94 -5.02 19.88
C ASP A 80 7.86 -4.01 20.34
N ILE A 81 7.84 -2.82 19.77
CA ILE A 81 6.91 -1.71 20.00
C ILE A 81 6.80 -1.35 21.49
N PRO A 82 7.22 -0.18 21.95
CA PRO A 82 6.95 0.25 23.33
C PRO A 82 5.45 0.18 23.59
N ALA A 83 5.03 -0.59 24.60
CA ALA A 83 3.61 -0.75 24.96
C ALA A 83 2.92 0.59 25.30
N ASP A 84 3.73 1.62 25.59
CA ASP A 84 3.32 2.97 25.96
C ASP A 84 3.68 4.02 24.89
N ALA A 85 4.01 3.61 23.65
CA ALA A 85 4.21 4.57 22.57
C ALA A 85 2.86 5.24 22.26
N ASP A 86 2.84 6.58 22.30
CA ASP A 86 1.68 7.33 21.83
C ASP A 86 1.35 6.88 20.38
N PRO A 87 0.12 6.49 20.10
CA PRO A 87 -0.25 6.08 18.73
C PRO A 87 0.10 7.13 17.67
N GLU A 88 0.13 8.43 18.03
CA GLU A 88 0.56 9.49 17.11
C GLU A 88 2.06 9.46 16.82
N ASP A 89 2.85 8.89 17.70
CA ASP A 89 4.29 8.74 17.54
C ASP A 89 4.72 7.50 16.77
N MET A 90 3.79 6.57 16.51
CA MET A 90 4.06 5.37 15.74
C MET A 90 4.08 5.68 14.25
N PRO A 91 4.97 5.01 13.46
CA PRO A 91 4.86 5.05 12.01
C PRO A 91 3.44 4.70 11.57
N GLU A 92 2.92 5.42 10.58
CA GLU A 92 1.55 5.22 10.11
C GLU A 92 1.29 3.76 9.72
N GLU A 93 2.29 3.13 9.11
CA GLU A 93 2.25 1.76 8.60
C GLU A 93 2.09 0.70 9.71
N VAL A 94 2.50 1.00 10.95
CA VAL A 94 2.44 0.05 12.08
C VAL A 94 1.38 0.41 13.13
N ARG A 95 0.54 1.40 12.87
CA ARG A 95 -0.52 1.80 13.81
C ARG A 95 -1.52 0.68 14.05
N PRO A 96 -1.96 0.45 15.30
CA PRO A 96 -2.84 -0.67 15.64
C PRO A 96 -4.15 -0.74 14.85
N TRP A 97 -4.69 0.41 14.44
CA TRP A 97 -5.92 0.46 13.65
C TRP A 97 -5.74 -0.15 12.23
N ARG A 98 -4.55 0.01 11.62
CA ARG A 98 -4.25 -0.58 10.31
C ARG A 98 -4.31 -2.10 10.39
N LYS A 99 -3.67 -2.69 11.40
CA LYS A 99 -3.73 -4.14 11.64
C LYS A 99 -5.15 -4.63 11.82
N LYS A 100 -5.95 -3.94 12.63
CA LYS A 100 -7.37 -4.30 12.83
C LYS A 100 -8.18 -4.20 11.53
N LEU A 101 -7.96 -3.14 10.75
CA LEU A 101 -8.66 -2.98 9.47
C LEU A 101 -8.24 -4.06 8.48
N TYR A 102 -6.94 -4.39 8.42
CA TYR A 102 -6.43 -5.51 7.61
C TYR A 102 -7.10 -6.84 7.99
N GLU A 103 -7.16 -7.15 9.28
CA GLU A 103 -7.83 -8.36 9.78
C GLU A 103 -9.31 -8.42 9.34
N VAL A 104 -10.00 -7.30 9.36
CA VAL A 104 -11.37 -7.22 8.85
C VAL A 104 -11.42 -7.52 7.34
N LEU A 105 -10.52 -6.93 6.56
CA LEU A 105 -10.50 -7.11 5.11
C LEU A 105 -10.24 -8.56 4.69
N ILE A 106 -9.27 -9.23 5.31
CA ILE A 106 -8.93 -10.63 4.97
C ILE A 106 -10.00 -11.65 5.39
N HIS A 107 -10.83 -11.33 6.40
CA HIS A 107 -11.93 -12.19 6.84
C HIS A 107 -13.29 -11.79 6.24
N MET A 108 -13.35 -10.69 5.50
CA MET A 108 -14.56 -10.22 4.84
C MET A 108 -15.03 -11.23 3.78
N ASP A 109 -16.34 -11.32 3.58
CA ASP A 109 -16.90 -12.09 2.46
C ASP A 109 -16.36 -11.56 1.10
N PRO A 110 -15.97 -12.42 0.15
CA PRO A 110 -15.40 -11.98 -1.13
C PRO A 110 -16.27 -10.96 -1.88
N TYR A 111 -17.59 -11.17 -1.90
CA TYR A 111 -18.51 -10.22 -2.56
C TYR A 111 -18.66 -8.91 -1.78
N ALA A 112 -18.49 -8.95 -0.45
CA ALA A 112 -18.44 -7.74 0.34
C ALA A 112 -17.16 -6.95 0.02
N PHE A 113 -16.03 -7.63 -0.22
CA PHE A 113 -14.79 -6.99 -0.64
C PHE A 113 -14.92 -6.34 -2.03
N GLU A 114 -15.53 -7.00 -3.00
CA GLU A 114 -15.84 -6.43 -4.32
C GLU A 114 -16.70 -5.16 -4.20
N ARG A 115 -17.75 -5.19 -3.39
CA ARG A 115 -18.62 -4.01 -3.14
C ARG A 115 -17.86 -2.88 -2.44
N LEU A 116 -16.97 -3.22 -1.49
CA LEU A 116 -16.12 -2.25 -0.82
C LEU A 116 -15.17 -1.59 -1.82
N THR A 117 -14.54 -2.38 -2.69
CA THR A 117 -13.68 -1.89 -3.77
C THR A 117 -14.44 -0.97 -4.72
N GLN A 118 -15.64 -1.35 -5.11
CA GLN A 118 -16.51 -0.51 -5.93
C GLN A 118 -16.79 0.86 -5.26
N ARG A 119 -17.02 0.86 -3.95
CA ARG A 119 -17.20 2.11 -3.18
C ARG A 119 -15.93 2.95 -3.18
N VAL A 120 -14.77 2.35 -2.91
CA VAL A 120 -13.48 3.05 -2.94
C VAL A 120 -13.20 3.66 -4.31
N LEU A 121 -13.44 2.92 -5.40
CA LEU A 121 -13.26 3.43 -6.76
C LEU A 121 -14.18 4.64 -7.03
N ARG A 122 -15.43 4.62 -6.55
CA ARG A 122 -16.34 5.77 -6.67
C ARG A 122 -15.82 7.00 -5.93
N GLU A 123 -15.30 6.84 -4.71
CA GLU A 123 -14.67 7.93 -3.95
C GLU A 123 -13.40 8.44 -4.65
N CYS A 124 -12.68 7.59 -5.40
CA CYS A 124 -11.57 8.00 -6.26
C CYS A 124 -12.02 8.75 -7.54
N GLY A 125 -13.31 8.99 -7.74
CA GLY A 125 -13.83 9.73 -8.89
C GLY A 125 -14.24 8.87 -10.09
N PHE A 126 -14.25 7.54 -9.95
CA PHE A 126 -14.81 6.69 -10.98
C PHE A 126 -16.34 6.76 -11.01
N THR A 127 -16.88 6.88 -12.20
CA THR A 127 -18.31 6.89 -12.45
C THR A 127 -18.74 5.59 -13.13
N GLN A 128 -20.03 5.28 -13.11
CA GLN A 128 -20.57 4.08 -13.77
C GLN A 128 -19.82 2.80 -13.34
N VAL A 129 -19.44 2.72 -12.05
CA VAL A 129 -18.76 1.52 -11.52
C VAL A 129 -19.80 0.44 -11.31
N GLU A 130 -19.68 -0.65 -12.06
CA GLU A 130 -20.56 -1.81 -12.04
C GLU A 130 -19.76 -3.06 -11.74
N VAL A 131 -20.27 -3.92 -10.86
CA VAL A 131 -19.74 -5.26 -10.59
C VAL A 131 -20.33 -6.20 -11.62
N THR A 132 -19.51 -6.98 -12.30
CA THR A 132 -19.98 -7.98 -13.25
C THR A 132 -20.68 -9.10 -12.51
N LYS A 133 -21.76 -9.63 -13.11
CA LYS A 133 -22.45 -10.80 -12.53
C LYS A 133 -21.57 -12.04 -12.73
N LYS A 134 -21.45 -12.83 -11.66
CA LYS A 134 -20.74 -14.11 -11.64
C LYS A 134 -20.93 -14.93 -12.90
N SER A 135 -19.88 -15.26 -13.53
CA SER A 135 -19.52 -16.46 -14.28
C SER A 135 -18.97 -16.18 -15.67
N GLY A 136 -17.73 -16.55 -15.89
CA GLY A 136 -17.16 -16.65 -17.23
C GLY A 136 -16.38 -15.45 -17.75
N ASP A 137 -16.24 -14.37 -16.98
CA ASP A 137 -15.65 -13.11 -17.46
C ASP A 137 -14.12 -13.03 -17.31
N GLY A 138 -13.45 -14.20 -17.26
CA GLY A 138 -11.98 -14.27 -17.26
C GLY A 138 -11.29 -13.58 -16.08
N GLY A 139 -12.01 -13.32 -14.98
CA GLY A 139 -11.44 -12.68 -13.78
C GLY A 139 -11.68 -11.17 -13.67
N ILE A 140 -12.53 -10.58 -14.53
CA ILE A 140 -12.98 -9.19 -14.36
C ILE A 140 -14.14 -9.17 -13.36
N ASP A 141 -13.96 -8.45 -12.23
CA ASP A 141 -14.98 -8.31 -11.21
C ASP A 141 -15.88 -7.10 -11.44
N GLY A 142 -15.43 -6.17 -12.27
CA GLY A 142 -16.24 -5.04 -12.68
C GLY A 142 -15.58 -4.09 -13.65
N THR A 143 -16.39 -3.13 -14.09
CA THR A 143 -15.95 -2.06 -14.99
C THR A 143 -16.37 -0.70 -14.45
N GLY A 144 -15.77 0.35 -14.96
CA GLY A 144 -16.10 1.72 -14.60
C GLY A 144 -15.56 2.72 -15.60
N LYS A 145 -15.91 3.97 -15.43
CA LYS A 145 -15.41 5.08 -16.23
C LYS A 145 -14.76 6.13 -15.33
N LEU A 146 -13.50 6.42 -15.57
CA LEU A 146 -12.82 7.54 -14.95
C LEU A 146 -12.96 8.78 -15.84
N ARG A 147 -13.42 9.89 -15.25
CA ARG A 147 -13.46 11.18 -15.94
C ARG A 147 -12.50 12.16 -15.28
N ILE A 148 -11.58 12.70 -16.05
CA ILE A 148 -10.59 13.67 -15.57
C ILE A 148 -10.97 15.05 -16.12
N ASN A 149 -11.22 16.00 -15.23
CA ASN A 149 -11.57 17.40 -15.54
C ASN A 149 -12.73 17.58 -16.53
N GLY A 150 -13.62 16.58 -16.63
CA GLY A 150 -14.75 16.61 -17.56
C GLY A 150 -14.39 16.44 -19.05
N ILE A 151 -13.09 16.39 -19.39
CA ILE A 151 -12.59 16.38 -20.78
C ILE A 151 -12.20 14.97 -21.20
N PHE A 152 -11.44 14.26 -20.37
CA PHE A 152 -10.97 12.92 -20.67
C PHE A 152 -11.83 11.88 -19.98
N SER A 153 -12.10 10.77 -20.67
CA SER A 153 -12.80 9.62 -20.12
C SER A 153 -12.03 8.36 -20.47
N PHE A 154 -11.83 7.49 -19.48
CA PHE A 154 -11.18 6.20 -19.63
C PHE A 154 -12.12 5.10 -19.17
N ASN A 155 -12.32 4.07 -20.00
CA ASN A 155 -12.99 2.86 -19.56
C ASN A 155 -11.99 1.99 -18.85
N ILE A 156 -12.32 1.59 -17.64
CA ILE A 156 -11.48 0.73 -16.82
C ILE A 156 -12.16 -0.60 -16.56
N ALA A 157 -11.38 -1.65 -16.38
CA ALA A 157 -11.83 -2.88 -15.74
C ALA A 157 -11.02 -3.09 -14.47
N PHE A 158 -11.62 -3.71 -13.46
CA PHE A 158 -10.94 -4.03 -12.24
C PHE A 158 -11.13 -5.49 -11.82
N GLN A 159 -10.12 -6.02 -11.16
CA GLN A 159 -10.14 -7.31 -10.49
C GLN A 159 -9.77 -7.13 -9.02
N CYS A 160 -10.49 -7.83 -8.14
CA CYS A 160 -10.28 -7.80 -6.70
C CYS A 160 -9.90 -9.20 -6.22
N LYS A 161 -8.74 -9.34 -5.63
CA LYS A 161 -8.31 -10.61 -5.07
C LYS A 161 -8.12 -10.49 -3.56
N ARG A 162 -9.10 -10.96 -2.78
CA ARG A 162 -8.94 -11.12 -1.35
C ARG A 162 -8.00 -12.29 -1.07
N TYR A 163 -6.75 -11.97 -0.79
CA TYR A 163 -5.67 -12.95 -0.70
C TYR A 163 -4.66 -12.57 0.39
N GLN A 164 -4.16 -13.55 1.13
CA GLN A 164 -3.17 -13.37 2.20
C GLN A 164 -1.74 -13.68 1.74
N GLY A 165 -1.46 -13.59 0.47
CA GLY A 165 -0.16 -13.93 -0.09
C GLY A 165 0.33 -12.90 -1.10
N ILE A 166 1.29 -13.33 -1.89
CA ILE A 166 1.93 -12.52 -2.91
C ILE A 166 1.29 -12.85 -4.27
N VAL A 167 0.74 -11.85 -4.92
CA VAL A 167 0.19 -11.95 -6.27
C VAL A 167 1.34 -11.99 -7.28
N GLY A 168 1.38 -13.03 -8.10
CA GLY A 168 2.43 -13.25 -9.09
C GLY A 168 2.15 -12.63 -10.45
N SER A 169 3.16 -12.66 -11.33
CA SER A 169 3.03 -12.17 -12.71
C SER A 169 2.03 -12.96 -13.54
N GLY A 170 1.74 -14.23 -13.17
CA GLY A 170 0.70 -15.04 -13.79
C GLY A 170 -0.68 -14.42 -13.67
N ASP A 171 -1.07 -14.05 -12.45
CA ASP A 171 -2.35 -13.39 -12.17
C ASP A 171 -2.52 -12.10 -13.00
N ILE A 172 -1.44 -11.33 -13.16
CA ILE A 172 -1.46 -10.08 -13.93
C ILE A 172 -1.63 -10.35 -15.42
N ARG A 173 -0.96 -11.38 -15.94
CA ARG A 173 -1.13 -11.80 -17.36
C ARG A 173 -2.55 -12.29 -17.64
N ASP A 174 -3.10 -13.11 -16.75
CA ASP A 174 -4.46 -13.65 -16.89
C ASP A 174 -5.49 -12.52 -16.87
N PHE A 175 -5.37 -11.59 -15.94
CA PHE A 175 -6.24 -10.40 -15.89
C PHE A 175 -6.09 -9.55 -17.15
N ARG A 176 -4.86 -9.29 -17.63
CA ARG A 176 -4.65 -8.56 -18.88
C ARG A 176 -5.28 -9.26 -20.07
N GLY A 177 -5.17 -10.60 -20.13
CA GLY A 177 -5.78 -11.41 -21.17
C GLY A 177 -7.31 -11.33 -21.22
N SER A 178 -7.93 -10.97 -20.10
CA SER A 178 -9.39 -10.80 -19.99
C SER A 178 -9.86 -9.39 -20.40
N LEU A 179 -8.94 -8.42 -20.51
CA LEU A 179 -9.30 -7.05 -20.88
C LEU A 179 -9.70 -6.99 -22.36
N THR A 180 -10.89 -6.47 -22.61
CA THR A 180 -11.40 -6.26 -23.97
C THR A 180 -10.83 -4.97 -24.57
N THR A 181 -10.91 -4.85 -25.89
CA THR A 181 -10.33 -3.73 -26.65
C THR A 181 -10.91 -2.35 -26.31
N ASN A 182 -12.09 -2.31 -25.70
CA ASN A 182 -12.74 -1.07 -25.26
C ASN A 182 -12.31 -0.65 -23.85
N ILE A 183 -11.49 -1.43 -23.15
CA ILE A 183 -10.91 -1.10 -21.86
C ILE A 183 -9.53 -0.47 -22.08
N GLU A 184 -9.36 0.75 -21.63
CA GLU A 184 -8.10 1.48 -21.79
C GLU A 184 -7.12 1.17 -20.66
N LYS A 185 -7.63 0.80 -19.47
CA LYS A 185 -6.77 0.53 -18.32
C LYS A 185 -7.35 -0.53 -17.39
N GLY A 186 -6.49 -1.41 -16.86
CA GLY A 186 -6.82 -2.35 -15.81
C GLY A 186 -6.45 -1.81 -14.44
N VAL A 187 -7.19 -2.21 -13.42
CA VAL A 187 -6.86 -1.99 -12.00
C VAL A 187 -6.93 -3.32 -11.28
N PHE A 188 -5.83 -3.78 -10.71
CA PHE A 188 -5.78 -5.00 -9.92
C PHE A 188 -5.62 -4.65 -8.44
N ILE A 189 -6.57 -5.10 -7.62
CA ILE A 189 -6.64 -4.77 -6.19
C ILE A 189 -6.53 -6.04 -5.38
N THR A 190 -5.67 -6.05 -4.37
CA THR A 190 -5.54 -7.22 -3.49
C THR A 190 -5.45 -6.80 -2.02
N THR A 191 -5.81 -7.68 -1.12
CA THR A 191 -5.49 -7.55 0.31
C THR A 191 -4.07 -8.01 0.63
N GLY A 192 -3.41 -8.73 -0.28
CA GLY A 192 -2.02 -9.17 -0.17
C GLY A 192 -1.04 -8.13 -0.73
N SER A 193 0.10 -8.62 -1.20
CA SER A 193 1.14 -7.84 -1.85
C SER A 193 1.38 -8.33 -3.29
N PHE A 194 2.20 -7.60 -4.05
CA PHE A 194 2.62 -8.00 -5.39
C PHE A 194 4.09 -8.37 -5.41
N SER A 195 4.43 -9.43 -6.13
CA SER A 195 5.83 -9.76 -6.41
C SER A 195 6.45 -8.71 -7.36
N LYS A 196 7.77 -8.58 -7.34
CA LYS A 196 8.50 -7.73 -8.29
C LYS A 196 8.16 -8.07 -9.74
N ALA A 197 8.10 -9.37 -10.07
CA ALA A 197 7.71 -9.83 -11.40
C ALA A 197 6.26 -9.43 -11.78
N ALA A 198 5.35 -9.32 -10.80
CA ALA A 198 3.99 -8.84 -11.04
C ALA A 198 3.98 -7.33 -11.35
N VAL A 199 4.77 -6.55 -10.63
CA VAL A 199 4.92 -5.10 -10.86
C VAL A 199 5.53 -4.83 -12.25
N GLU A 200 6.60 -5.54 -12.60
CA GLU A 200 7.22 -5.44 -13.93
C GLU A 200 6.26 -5.85 -15.05
N GLU A 201 5.52 -6.95 -14.86
CA GLU A 201 4.51 -7.40 -15.83
C GLU A 201 3.40 -6.35 -15.97
N ALA A 202 2.89 -5.76 -14.89
CA ALA A 202 1.83 -4.75 -14.92
C ALA A 202 2.22 -3.51 -15.74
N ALA A 203 3.47 -3.08 -15.61
CA ALA A 203 4.05 -1.92 -16.31
C ALA A 203 4.74 -2.25 -17.65
N ALA A 204 4.62 -3.47 -18.16
CA ALA A 204 5.37 -3.92 -19.35
C ALA A 204 5.11 -3.01 -20.57
N PRO A 205 6.17 -2.49 -21.22
CA PRO A 205 6.03 -1.62 -22.39
C PRO A 205 5.29 -2.29 -23.54
N GLY A 206 4.46 -1.53 -24.27
CA GLY A 206 3.70 -2.02 -25.41
C GLY A 206 2.52 -2.90 -25.07
N LYS A 207 2.24 -3.12 -23.78
CA LYS A 207 1.06 -3.83 -23.29
C LYS A 207 0.08 -2.86 -22.61
N GLN A 208 -1.17 -3.29 -22.51
CA GLN A 208 -2.17 -2.56 -21.73
C GLN A 208 -1.73 -2.44 -20.26
N GLN A 209 -1.66 -1.22 -19.78
CA GLN A 209 -1.15 -0.92 -18.43
C GLN A 209 -2.16 -1.34 -17.37
N ILE A 210 -1.65 -1.87 -16.26
CA ILE A 210 -2.45 -2.27 -15.11
C ILE A 210 -1.92 -1.52 -13.90
N ASP A 211 -2.79 -0.77 -13.23
CA ASP A 211 -2.49 -0.20 -11.91
C ASP A 211 -2.67 -1.27 -10.84
N LEU A 212 -1.72 -1.33 -9.92
CA LEU A 212 -1.72 -2.28 -8.82
C LEU A 212 -2.01 -1.54 -7.51
N ILE A 213 -2.94 -2.06 -6.73
CA ILE A 213 -3.27 -1.56 -5.39
C ILE A 213 -3.16 -2.73 -4.43
N ASP A 214 -2.14 -2.72 -3.60
CA ASP A 214 -1.93 -3.73 -2.57
C ASP A 214 -2.76 -3.47 -1.30
N GLY A 215 -2.65 -4.37 -0.30
CA GLY A 215 -3.41 -4.27 0.94
C GLY A 215 -3.10 -3.02 1.74
N GLU A 216 -1.85 -2.57 1.76
CA GLU A 216 -1.44 -1.36 2.49
C GLU A 216 -1.95 -0.08 1.82
N GLU A 217 -1.85 -0.02 0.50
CA GLU A 217 -2.39 1.09 -0.27
C GLU A 217 -3.91 1.15 -0.18
N PHE A 218 -4.58 -0.01 -0.23
CA PHE A 218 -6.02 -0.09 -0.08
C PHE A 218 -6.49 0.39 1.30
N ILE A 219 -5.82 -0.01 2.39
CA ILE A 219 -6.08 0.48 3.76
C ILE A 219 -5.88 1.99 3.84
N THR A 220 -4.86 2.51 3.19
CA THR A 220 -4.59 3.95 3.14
C THR A 220 -5.73 4.70 2.45
N LYS A 221 -6.24 4.18 1.33
CA LYS A 221 -7.39 4.77 0.63
C LYS A 221 -8.67 4.70 1.47
N LEU A 222 -8.91 3.60 2.16
CA LEU A 222 -10.05 3.50 3.08
C LEU A 222 -9.99 4.57 4.17
N ALA A 223 -8.82 4.80 4.76
CA ALA A 223 -8.63 5.83 5.77
C ALA A 223 -8.82 7.25 5.22
N GLU A 224 -8.29 7.54 4.03
CA GLU A 224 -8.47 8.82 3.34
C GLU A 224 -9.93 9.19 3.13
N PHE A 225 -10.75 8.20 2.78
CA PHE A 225 -12.17 8.39 2.53
C PHE A 225 -13.05 8.18 3.79
N GLY A 226 -12.44 7.94 4.96
CA GLY A 226 -13.17 7.68 6.20
C GLY A 226 -14.04 6.41 6.14
N ILE A 227 -13.64 5.43 5.32
CA ILE A 227 -14.35 4.16 5.18
C ILE A 227 -13.81 3.16 6.20
N GLY A 228 -14.63 2.77 7.17
CA GLY A 228 -14.28 1.80 8.20
C GLY A 228 -13.37 2.34 9.31
N VAL A 229 -12.91 3.57 9.22
CA VAL A 229 -12.12 4.28 10.25
C VAL A 229 -12.70 5.66 10.50
N LYS A 230 -12.59 6.10 11.76
CA LYS A 230 -12.96 7.46 12.17
C LYS A 230 -11.77 8.07 12.90
N GLU A 231 -11.44 9.31 12.57
CA GLU A 231 -10.59 10.12 13.45
C GLU A 231 -11.32 10.36 14.76
N VAL A 232 -10.68 9.99 15.86
CA VAL A 232 -11.12 10.37 17.21
C VAL A 232 -10.31 11.62 17.54
N LYS A 233 -11.01 12.76 17.59
CA LYS A 233 -10.44 14.03 18.06
C LYS A 233 -10.41 14.07 19.57
#